data_a288f5b75fe2349b631448abc9767090
#
_entry.id   a288f5b75fe2349b631448abc9767090
#
_cell.length_a   1.000
_cell.length_b   1.000
_cell.length_c   1.000
_cell.angle_alpha   90.00
_cell.angle_beta   90.00
_cell.angle_gamma   90.00
#
_symmetry.space_group_name_H-M   'P 1'
#
loop_
_entity.id
_entity.type
_entity.pdbx_description
1 polymer ?
#
loop_
_entity_poly.entity_id
_entity_poly.type
_entity_poly.pdbx_seq_one_letter_code
_entity_poly.pdbx_strand_id
1 'polypeptide(L)'
;MTEGSLFDKILLFSIPLMLSSFLQLLYNAADIIVIGNYEGKTALAAVGATSALIYLLINLFIGLSTGSCVCAANAIGAQDGNRLKRYVHTSMAIATIGGLAAMLLGVVLARPMLEWMKTPHNVIDLSVLYMRIYFLGMPANLIFNFAAGLLRASGDTKRPLYILSVSGIINVVLNLFFVVVCHLSVAGVAIATV
;
A
#
# COMPACT_ATOMS: atom_id res chain seq x y z
N MET A 1 -14.92 2.41 -23.19
CA MET A 1 -13.58 2.39 -23.79
C MET A 1 -13.53 1.79 -25.21
N THR A 2 -14.60 1.34 -25.77
CA THR A 2 -14.65 0.62 -27.05
C THR A 2 -14.80 1.51 -28.30
N GLU A 3 -15.01 2.84 -28.17
CA GLU A 3 -15.19 3.77 -29.29
C GLU A 3 -14.21 4.95 -29.22
N GLY A 4 -13.65 5.42 -30.34
CA GLY A 4 -12.74 6.55 -30.48
C GLY A 4 -11.26 6.17 -30.60
N SER A 5 -10.34 7.18 -30.71
CA SER A 5 -8.90 7.00 -30.85
C SER A 5 -8.31 6.20 -29.67
N LEU A 6 -7.64 5.10 -29.97
CA LEU A 6 -6.98 4.24 -28.98
C LEU A 6 -5.90 5.00 -28.20
N PHE A 7 -5.17 5.87 -28.88
CA PHE A 7 -4.05 6.62 -28.31
C PHE A 7 -4.53 7.59 -27.22
N ASP A 8 -5.59 8.37 -27.49
CA ASP A 8 -6.13 9.34 -26.53
C ASP A 8 -6.66 8.65 -25.27
N LYS A 9 -7.28 7.47 -25.44
CA LYS A 9 -7.79 6.68 -24.30
C LYS A 9 -6.68 6.08 -23.45
N ILE A 10 -5.62 5.59 -24.08
CA ILE A 10 -4.45 5.09 -23.37
C ILE A 10 -3.82 6.24 -22.56
N LEU A 11 -3.65 7.41 -23.15
CA LEU A 11 -3.11 8.58 -22.44
C LEU A 11 -4.01 8.99 -21.28
N LEU A 12 -5.31 9.13 -21.50
CA LEU A 12 -6.27 9.54 -20.47
C LEU A 12 -6.33 8.54 -19.30
N PHE A 13 -6.13 7.26 -19.59
CA PHE A 13 -6.05 6.20 -18.59
C PHE A 13 -4.71 6.18 -17.84
N SER A 14 -3.61 6.40 -18.57
CA SER A 14 -2.25 6.29 -18.02
C SER A 14 -1.86 7.48 -17.12
N ILE A 15 -2.30 8.70 -17.46
CA ILE A 15 -1.97 9.90 -16.69
C ILE A 15 -2.38 9.78 -15.20
N PRO A 16 -3.63 9.41 -14.85
CA PRO A 16 -3.99 9.25 -13.44
C PRO A 16 -3.22 8.13 -12.73
N LEU A 17 -2.84 7.06 -13.45
CA LEU A 17 -2.02 5.99 -12.88
C LEU A 17 -0.60 6.46 -12.57
N MET A 18 0.03 7.21 -13.49
CA MET A 18 1.34 7.81 -13.27
C MET A 18 1.30 8.79 -12.11
N LEU A 19 0.28 9.64 -12.03
CA LEU A 19 0.08 10.56 -10.91
C LEU A 19 -0.10 9.82 -9.59
N SER A 20 -0.87 8.72 -9.55
CA SER A 20 -1.03 7.89 -8.36
C SER A 20 0.30 7.31 -7.88
N SER A 21 1.12 6.78 -8.80
CA SER A 21 2.44 6.25 -8.47
C SER A 21 3.39 7.33 -7.99
N PHE A 22 3.36 8.51 -8.62
CA PHE A 22 4.16 9.66 -8.20
C PHE A 22 3.78 10.16 -6.80
N LEU A 23 2.48 10.25 -6.51
CA LEU A 23 2.00 10.60 -5.17
C LEU A 23 2.46 9.58 -4.12
N GLN A 24 2.40 8.29 -4.39
CA GLN A 24 2.92 7.27 -3.47
C GLN A 24 4.41 7.45 -3.17
N LEU A 25 5.22 7.78 -4.18
CA LEU A 25 6.63 8.08 -3.98
C LEU A 25 6.84 9.32 -3.12
N LEU A 26 6.02 10.38 -3.33
CA LEU A 26 6.08 11.59 -2.51
C LEU A 26 5.74 11.32 -1.04
N TYR A 27 4.73 10.47 -0.77
CA TYR A 27 4.36 10.12 0.61
C TYR A 27 5.48 9.34 1.30
N ASN A 28 6.03 8.32 0.64
CA ASN A 28 7.18 7.60 1.17
C ASN A 28 8.38 8.52 1.43
N ALA A 29 8.62 9.47 0.53
CA ALA A 29 9.69 10.45 0.73
C ALA A 29 9.39 11.38 1.93
N ALA A 30 8.14 11.83 2.09
CA ALA A 30 7.74 12.64 3.23
C ALA A 30 7.92 11.90 4.56
N ASP A 31 7.53 10.61 4.63
CA ASP A 31 7.74 9.76 5.80
C ASP A 31 9.22 9.68 6.19
N ILE A 32 10.10 9.45 5.20
CA ILE A 32 11.55 9.38 5.39
C ILE A 32 12.12 10.73 5.85
N ILE A 33 11.67 11.84 5.28
CA ILE A 33 12.11 13.18 5.64
C ILE A 33 11.69 13.52 7.09
N VAL A 34 10.45 13.22 7.46
CA VAL A 34 9.94 13.48 8.82
C VAL A 34 10.75 12.68 9.83
N ILE A 35 10.93 11.37 9.62
CA ILE A 35 11.72 10.53 10.53
C ILE A 35 13.17 11.02 10.60
N GLY A 36 13.81 11.28 9.46
CA GLY A 36 15.21 11.67 9.39
C GLY A 36 15.53 12.98 10.10
N ASN A 37 14.61 13.96 10.00
CA ASN A 37 14.82 15.28 10.59
C ASN A 37 14.50 15.35 12.09
N TYR A 38 13.48 14.62 12.55
CA TYR A 38 12.99 14.75 13.93
C TYR A 38 13.47 13.64 14.87
N GLU A 39 13.70 12.42 14.36
CA GLU A 39 14.00 11.25 15.20
C GLU A 39 15.43 10.71 15.03
N GLY A 40 16.14 11.23 14.05
CA GLY A 40 17.55 10.93 13.85
C GLY A 40 17.86 9.62 13.14
N LYS A 41 19.16 9.27 13.09
CA LYS A 41 19.70 8.20 12.25
C LYS A 41 19.22 6.79 12.64
N THR A 42 18.96 6.55 13.90
CA THR A 42 18.56 5.22 14.40
C THR A 42 17.13 4.88 13.98
N ALA A 43 16.21 5.83 14.08
CA ALA A 43 14.83 5.68 13.63
C ALA A 43 14.76 5.52 12.11
N LEU A 44 15.55 6.31 11.36
CA LEU A 44 15.66 6.20 9.91
C LEU A 44 16.18 4.82 9.49
N ALA A 45 17.20 4.30 10.18
CA ALA A 45 17.75 2.97 9.93
C ALA A 45 16.72 1.86 10.23
N ALA A 46 15.86 2.05 11.25
CA ALA A 46 14.79 1.11 11.58
C ALA A 46 13.77 0.99 10.45
N VAL A 47 13.30 2.11 9.92
CA VAL A 47 12.37 2.12 8.79
C VAL A 47 13.04 1.57 7.53
N GLY A 48 14.28 1.94 7.26
CA GLY A 48 15.05 1.42 6.11
C GLY A 48 15.23 -0.10 6.15
N ALA A 49 15.54 -0.67 7.32
CA ALA A 49 15.72 -2.12 7.48
C ALA A 49 14.43 -2.92 7.21
N THR A 50 13.26 -2.34 7.52
CA THR A 50 11.96 -3.00 7.31
C THR A 50 11.44 -2.87 5.89
N SER A 51 11.87 -1.83 5.16
CA SER A 51 11.31 -1.48 3.84
C SER A 51 11.40 -2.62 2.83
N ALA A 52 12.51 -3.36 2.79
CA ALA A 52 12.70 -4.45 1.84
C ALA A 52 11.67 -5.57 2.03
N LEU A 53 11.39 -5.97 3.29
CA LEU A 53 10.40 -6.99 3.62
C LEU A 53 8.97 -6.52 3.31
N ILE A 54 8.65 -5.29 3.69
CA ILE A 54 7.36 -4.67 3.44
C ILE A 54 7.10 -4.60 1.93
N TYR A 55 8.05 -4.10 1.15
CA TYR A 55 7.91 -4.01 -0.31
C TYR A 55 7.78 -5.38 -0.98
N LEU A 56 8.51 -6.39 -0.52
CA LEU A 56 8.40 -7.74 -1.06
C LEU A 56 6.96 -8.27 -0.91
N LEU A 57 6.39 -8.14 0.29
CA LEU A 57 5.03 -8.61 0.57
C LEU A 57 3.98 -7.79 -0.18
N ILE A 58 4.10 -6.47 -0.18
CA ILE A 58 3.17 -5.59 -0.92
C ILE A 58 3.19 -5.93 -2.41
N ASN A 59 4.36 -6.06 -3.02
CA ASN A 59 4.46 -6.37 -4.46
C ASN A 59 3.88 -7.74 -4.82
N LEU A 60 3.99 -8.73 -3.93
CA LEU A 60 3.31 -10.02 -4.11
C LEU A 60 1.80 -9.85 -4.25
N PHE A 61 1.19 -9.07 -3.35
CA PHE A 61 -0.25 -8.83 -3.38
C PHE A 61 -0.69 -7.86 -4.50
N ILE A 62 0.15 -6.91 -4.87
CA ILE A 62 -0.09 -6.07 -6.06
C ILE A 62 -0.14 -6.94 -7.32
N GLY A 63 0.75 -7.94 -7.43
CA GLY A 63 0.71 -8.92 -8.53
C GLY A 63 -0.61 -9.69 -8.58
N LEU A 64 -1.11 -10.18 -7.44
CA LEU A 64 -2.41 -10.84 -7.33
C LEU A 64 -3.58 -9.90 -7.68
N SER A 65 -3.53 -8.66 -7.20
CA SER A 65 -4.53 -7.62 -7.53
C SER A 65 -4.54 -7.33 -9.03
N THR A 66 -3.37 -7.27 -9.67
CA THR A 66 -3.26 -7.07 -11.13
C THR A 66 -3.89 -8.23 -11.90
N GLY A 67 -3.68 -9.47 -11.48
CA GLY A 67 -4.35 -10.64 -12.06
C GLY A 67 -5.88 -10.55 -11.94
N SER A 68 -6.39 -10.14 -10.78
CA SER A 68 -7.83 -9.91 -10.57
C SER A 68 -8.37 -8.79 -11.47
N CYS A 69 -7.61 -7.71 -11.66
CA CYS A 69 -7.94 -6.60 -12.56
C CYS A 69 -8.10 -7.09 -14.01
N VAL A 70 -7.17 -7.93 -14.51
CA VAL A 70 -7.24 -8.51 -15.87
C VAL A 70 -8.45 -9.39 -16.04
N CYS A 71 -8.75 -10.28 -15.08
CA CYS A 71 -9.94 -11.13 -15.12
C CYS A 71 -11.23 -10.31 -15.15
N ALA A 72 -11.32 -9.27 -14.33
CA ALA A 72 -12.48 -8.36 -14.31
C ALA A 72 -12.61 -7.59 -15.63
N ALA A 73 -11.51 -7.07 -16.18
CA ALA A 73 -11.50 -6.35 -17.45
C ALA A 73 -11.98 -7.25 -18.61
N ASN A 74 -11.56 -8.51 -18.66
CA ASN A 74 -12.02 -9.48 -19.65
C ASN A 74 -13.52 -9.75 -19.52
N ALA A 75 -14.06 -9.88 -18.30
CA ALA A 75 -15.49 -10.07 -18.08
C ALA A 75 -16.32 -8.86 -18.49
N ILE A 76 -15.81 -7.65 -18.26
CA ILE A 76 -16.42 -6.39 -18.71
C ILE A 76 -16.43 -6.34 -20.24
N GLY A 77 -15.30 -6.67 -20.89
CA GLY A 77 -15.19 -6.69 -22.35
C GLY A 77 -16.12 -7.72 -23.00
N ALA A 78 -16.33 -8.86 -22.37
CA ALA A 78 -17.28 -9.89 -22.80
C ALA A 78 -18.74 -9.59 -22.44
N GLN A 79 -19.03 -8.49 -21.76
CA GLN A 79 -20.35 -8.12 -21.24
C GLN A 79 -20.99 -9.21 -20.33
N ASP A 80 -20.17 -10.05 -19.69
CA ASP A 80 -20.61 -11.11 -18.81
C ASP A 80 -20.69 -10.61 -17.34
N GLY A 81 -21.83 -10.05 -16.98
CA GLY A 81 -22.08 -9.51 -15.64
C GLY A 81 -22.01 -10.55 -14.55
N ASN A 82 -22.33 -11.83 -14.83
CA ASN A 82 -22.26 -12.90 -13.85
C ASN A 82 -20.80 -13.26 -13.51
N ARG A 83 -19.95 -13.35 -14.52
CA ARG A 83 -18.51 -13.54 -14.32
C ARG A 83 -17.89 -12.34 -13.59
N LEU A 84 -18.23 -11.11 -13.99
CA LEU A 84 -17.74 -9.92 -13.31
C LEU A 84 -18.08 -9.94 -11.81
N LYS A 85 -19.35 -10.18 -11.47
CA LYS A 85 -19.79 -10.29 -10.07
C LYS A 85 -19.00 -11.35 -9.30
N ARG A 86 -18.78 -12.51 -9.89
CA ARG A 86 -17.99 -13.59 -9.28
C ARG A 86 -16.53 -13.17 -9.06
N TYR A 87 -15.88 -12.51 -10.04
CA TYR A 87 -14.51 -12.04 -9.89
C TYR A 87 -14.40 -10.96 -8.81
N VAL A 88 -15.33 -10.02 -8.74
CA VAL A 88 -15.35 -8.99 -7.68
C VAL A 88 -15.46 -9.64 -6.30
N HIS A 89 -16.40 -10.52 -6.07
CA HIS A 89 -16.56 -11.21 -4.78
C HIS A 89 -15.32 -12.02 -4.39
N THR A 90 -14.78 -12.80 -5.34
CA THR A 90 -13.58 -13.61 -5.11
C THR A 90 -12.36 -12.73 -4.80
N SER A 91 -12.17 -11.65 -5.55
CA SER A 91 -11.07 -10.71 -5.33
C SER A 91 -11.13 -10.05 -3.95
N MET A 92 -12.31 -9.62 -3.53
CA MET A 92 -12.49 -9.02 -2.20
C MET A 92 -12.32 -10.04 -1.07
N ALA A 93 -12.75 -11.28 -1.27
CA ALA A 93 -12.50 -12.37 -0.33
C ALA A 93 -11.00 -12.67 -0.20
N ILE A 94 -10.27 -12.76 -1.31
CA ILE A 94 -8.80 -12.94 -1.33
C ILE A 94 -8.11 -11.76 -0.64
N ALA A 95 -8.53 -10.53 -0.90
CA ALA A 95 -7.97 -9.35 -0.26
C ALA A 95 -8.16 -9.37 1.27
N THR A 96 -9.36 -9.74 1.73
CA THR A 96 -9.68 -9.78 3.16
C THR A 96 -8.94 -10.92 3.87
N ILE A 97 -9.06 -12.15 3.35
CA ILE A 97 -8.41 -13.32 3.96
C ILE A 97 -6.90 -13.21 3.86
N GLY A 98 -6.37 -12.81 2.71
CA GLY A 98 -4.94 -12.59 2.50
C GLY A 98 -4.39 -11.47 3.38
N GLY A 99 -5.15 -10.39 3.56
CA GLY A 99 -4.81 -9.29 4.46
C GLY A 99 -4.74 -9.72 5.91
N LEU A 100 -5.73 -10.47 6.39
CA LEU A 100 -5.73 -11.01 7.75
C LEU A 100 -4.59 -12.02 7.95
N ALA A 101 -4.33 -12.89 6.98
CA ALA A 101 -3.21 -13.81 7.04
C ALA A 101 -1.86 -13.07 7.07
N ALA A 102 -1.68 -12.07 6.20
CA ALA A 102 -0.48 -11.23 6.18
C ALA A 102 -0.30 -10.45 7.51
N MET A 103 -1.38 -9.92 8.08
CA MET A 103 -1.37 -9.27 9.38
C MET A 103 -0.87 -10.23 10.48
N LEU A 104 -1.47 -11.40 10.60
CA LEU A 104 -1.11 -12.37 11.64
C LEU A 104 0.35 -12.84 11.48
N LEU A 105 0.71 -13.26 10.26
CA LEU A 105 2.07 -13.72 9.97
C LEU A 105 3.10 -12.60 10.16
N GLY A 106 2.80 -11.39 9.69
CA GLY A 106 3.70 -10.25 9.81
C GLY A 106 3.94 -9.82 11.26
N VAL A 107 2.90 -9.77 12.09
CA VAL A 107 3.04 -9.43 13.51
C VAL A 107 3.83 -10.49 14.28
N VAL A 108 3.60 -11.78 14.01
CA VAL A 108 4.29 -12.90 14.69
C VAL A 108 5.73 -13.04 14.20
N LEU A 109 5.95 -12.98 12.89
CA LEU A 109 7.24 -13.23 12.26
C LEU A 109 8.13 -11.97 12.14
N ALA A 110 7.65 -10.79 12.54
CA ALA A 110 8.42 -9.54 12.44
C ALA A 110 9.83 -9.67 13.03
N ARG A 111 9.95 -10.18 14.25
CA ARG A 111 11.25 -10.32 14.93
C ARG A 111 12.15 -11.36 14.26
N PRO A 112 11.72 -12.63 14.05
CA PRO A 112 12.53 -13.63 13.33
C PRO A 112 13.02 -13.18 11.97
N MET A 113 12.18 -12.52 11.20
CA MET A 113 12.55 -12.05 9.86
C MET A 113 13.65 -10.99 9.91
N LEU A 114 13.59 -10.04 10.85
CA LEU A 114 14.61 -9.00 11.03
C LEU A 114 15.92 -9.59 11.59
N GLU A 115 15.85 -10.60 12.45
CA GLU A 115 17.03 -11.34 12.92
C GLU A 115 17.72 -12.09 11.78
N TRP A 116 16.98 -12.76 10.91
CA TRP A 116 17.52 -13.41 9.70
C TRP A 116 18.19 -12.42 8.75
N MET A 117 17.68 -11.21 8.67
CA MET A 117 18.30 -10.12 7.89
C MET A 117 19.54 -9.52 8.58
N LYS A 118 19.93 -10.02 9.76
CA LYS A 118 21.06 -9.51 10.55
C LYS A 118 20.92 -8.01 10.86
N THR A 119 19.69 -7.56 11.16
CA THR A 119 19.44 -6.18 11.57
C THR A 119 20.21 -5.87 12.86
N PRO A 120 20.94 -4.74 12.96
CA PRO A 120 21.73 -4.38 14.13
C PRO A 120 20.89 -4.32 15.41
N HIS A 121 21.45 -4.79 16.53
CA HIS A 121 20.75 -4.87 17.83
C HIS A 121 20.21 -3.53 18.34
N ASN A 122 20.88 -2.42 18.02
CA ASN A 122 20.48 -1.07 18.41
C ASN A 122 19.26 -0.54 17.63
N VAL A 123 18.85 -1.22 16.58
CA VAL A 123 17.76 -0.78 15.67
C VAL A 123 16.60 -1.78 15.68
N ILE A 124 16.85 -3.05 16.03
CA ILE A 124 15.91 -4.16 15.83
C ILE A 124 14.57 -3.95 16.56
N ASP A 125 14.58 -3.45 17.78
CA ASP A 125 13.34 -3.27 18.55
C ASP A 125 12.43 -2.19 17.94
N LEU A 126 13.01 -1.10 17.44
CA LEU A 126 12.28 -0.06 16.70
C LEU A 126 11.75 -0.59 15.37
N SER A 127 12.56 -1.41 14.68
CA SER A 127 12.16 -2.06 13.43
C SER A 127 11.00 -3.03 13.64
N VAL A 128 11.04 -3.84 14.67
CA VAL A 128 9.96 -4.78 15.05
C VAL A 128 8.68 -4.02 15.37
N LEU A 129 8.77 -2.93 16.12
CA LEU A 129 7.62 -2.09 16.47
C LEU A 129 6.97 -1.49 15.20
N TYR A 130 7.78 -0.86 14.33
CA TYR A 130 7.32 -0.31 13.05
C TYR A 130 6.64 -1.36 12.19
N MET A 131 7.30 -2.51 12.02
CA MET A 131 6.83 -3.60 11.19
C MET A 131 5.50 -4.18 11.71
N ARG A 132 5.36 -4.38 13.02
CA ARG A 132 4.12 -4.86 13.62
C ARG A 132 2.95 -3.90 13.40
N ILE A 133 3.15 -2.60 13.63
CA ILE A 133 2.11 -1.59 13.39
C ILE A 133 1.74 -1.58 11.90
N TYR A 134 2.72 -1.60 11.02
CA TYR A 134 2.48 -1.63 9.57
C TYR A 134 1.65 -2.84 9.14
N PHE A 135 1.95 -4.03 9.69
CA PHE A 135 1.18 -5.25 9.38
C PHE A 135 -0.25 -5.23 9.92
N LEU A 136 -0.54 -4.48 10.99
CA LEU A 136 -1.93 -4.28 11.44
C LEU A 136 -2.79 -3.58 10.37
N GLY A 137 -2.20 -2.73 9.55
CA GLY A 137 -2.87 -2.07 8.43
C GLY A 137 -2.99 -2.89 7.15
N MET A 138 -2.33 -4.05 7.07
CA MET A 138 -2.33 -4.86 5.85
C MET A 138 -3.73 -5.23 5.30
N PRO A 139 -4.72 -5.59 6.13
CA PRO A 139 -6.07 -5.88 5.62
C PRO A 139 -6.67 -4.70 4.86
N ALA A 140 -6.58 -3.49 5.41
CA ALA A 140 -7.10 -2.28 4.78
C ALA A 140 -6.33 -1.96 3.48
N ASN A 141 -5.01 -2.07 3.51
CA ASN A 141 -4.15 -1.84 2.35
C ASN A 141 -4.47 -2.81 1.20
N LEU A 142 -4.64 -4.11 1.49
CA LEU A 142 -4.98 -5.10 0.47
C LEU A 142 -6.38 -4.88 -0.11
N ILE A 143 -7.38 -4.61 0.73
CA ILE A 143 -8.74 -4.27 0.28
C ILE A 143 -8.70 -3.06 -0.65
N PHE A 144 -7.96 -2.01 -0.29
CA PHE A 144 -7.79 -0.84 -1.15
C PHE A 144 -7.13 -1.20 -2.49
N ASN A 145 -6.03 -1.96 -2.49
CA ASN A 145 -5.31 -2.33 -3.72
C ASN A 145 -6.19 -3.16 -4.67
N PHE A 146 -6.94 -4.14 -4.14
CA PHE A 146 -7.85 -4.94 -4.96
C PHE A 146 -9.04 -4.13 -5.46
N ALA A 147 -9.65 -3.29 -4.62
CA ALA A 147 -10.74 -2.40 -5.03
C ALA A 147 -10.28 -1.39 -6.10
N ALA A 148 -9.11 -0.78 -5.93
CA ALA A 148 -8.51 0.10 -6.91
C ALA A 148 -8.21 -0.62 -8.24
N GLY A 149 -7.76 -1.89 -8.18
CA GLY A 149 -7.57 -2.76 -9.35
C GLY A 149 -8.87 -2.99 -10.11
N LEU A 150 -9.96 -3.32 -9.40
CA LEU A 150 -11.29 -3.52 -9.99
C LEU A 150 -11.87 -2.24 -10.59
N LEU A 151 -11.69 -1.09 -9.95
CA LEU A 151 -12.06 0.22 -10.51
C LEU A 151 -11.27 0.53 -11.78
N ARG A 152 -9.97 0.24 -11.81
CA ARG A 152 -9.14 0.36 -13.02
C ARG A 152 -9.63 -0.56 -14.15
N ALA A 153 -10.06 -1.79 -13.82
CA ALA A 153 -10.65 -2.71 -14.80
C ALA A 153 -11.90 -2.15 -15.45
N SER A 154 -12.71 -1.38 -14.73
CA SER A 154 -13.89 -0.68 -15.27
C SER A 154 -13.55 0.63 -16.02
N GLY A 155 -12.27 1.01 -16.07
CA GLY A 155 -11.82 2.25 -16.72
C GLY A 155 -11.81 3.48 -15.80
N ASP A 156 -12.17 3.33 -14.52
CA ASP A 156 -12.17 4.42 -13.56
C ASP A 156 -10.81 4.48 -12.82
N THR A 157 -9.92 5.31 -13.33
CA THR A 157 -8.61 5.57 -12.72
C THR A 157 -8.61 6.82 -11.83
N LYS A 158 -9.67 7.63 -11.91
CA LYS A 158 -9.76 8.90 -11.18
C LYS A 158 -10.12 8.69 -9.71
N ARG A 159 -11.07 7.80 -9.41
CA ARG A 159 -11.49 7.53 -8.02
C ARG A 159 -10.34 7.03 -7.15
N PRO A 160 -9.55 6.00 -7.56
CA PRO A 160 -8.37 5.61 -6.80
C PRO A 160 -7.36 6.75 -6.59
N LEU A 161 -7.15 7.61 -7.60
CA LEU A 161 -6.27 8.78 -7.50
C LEU A 161 -6.78 9.78 -6.43
N TYR A 162 -8.07 10.11 -6.43
CA TYR A 162 -8.64 11.02 -5.43
C TYR A 162 -8.53 10.47 -4.00
N ILE A 163 -8.87 9.19 -3.80
CA ILE A 163 -8.74 8.53 -2.50
C ILE A 163 -7.29 8.59 -2.04
N LEU A 164 -6.35 8.22 -2.90
CA LEU A 164 -4.93 8.26 -2.60
C LEU A 164 -4.45 9.68 -2.26
N SER A 165 -4.90 10.70 -3.01
CA SER A 165 -4.52 12.09 -2.76
C SER A 165 -4.99 12.57 -1.38
N VAL A 166 -6.23 12.28 -1.01
CA VAL A 166 -6.78 12.63 0.31
C VAL A 166 -6.06 11.88 1.42
N SER A 167 -5.88 10.55 1.26
CA SER A 167 -5.17 9.73 2.23
C SER A 167 -3.74 10.20 2.44
N GLY A 168 -3.04 10.60 1.38
CA GLY A 168 -1.68 11.07 1.51
C GLY A 168 -1.55 12.42 2.20
N ILE A 169 -2.48 13.35 1.98
CA ILE A 169 -2.51 14.60 2.75
C ILE A 169 -2.72 14.29 4.23
N ILE A 170 -3.66 13.41 4.54
CA ILE A 170 -3.94 12.96 5.91
C ILE A 170 -2.70 12.29 6.51
N ASN A 171 -2.05 11.41 5.77
CA ASN A 171 -0.81 10.74 6.20
C ASN A 171 0.27 11.76 6.59
N VAL A 172 0.57 12.74 5.74
CA VAL A 172 1.60 13.77 6.04
C VAL A 172 1.23 14.57 7.27
N VAL A 173 -0.04 14.98 7.43
CA VAL A 173 -0.50 15.73 8.60
C VAL A 173 -0.40 14.88 9.86
N LEU A 174 -0.82 13.62 9.82
CA LEU A 174 -0.72 12.69 10.95
C LEU A 174 0.72 12.36 11.29
N ASN A 175 1.60 12.21 10.32
CA ASN A 175 3.03 12.00 10.55
C ASN A 175 3.63 13.16 11.34
N LEU A 176 3.39 14.39 10.90
CA LEU A 176 3.86 15.58 11.63
C LEU A 176 3.25 15.65 13.04
N PHE A 177 1.97 15.37 13.18
CA PHE A 177 1.31 15.38 14.47
C PHE A 177 1.87 14.33 15.43
N PHE A 178 1.98 13.07 15.01
CA PHE A 178 2.44 11.97 15.87
C PHE A 178 3.93 12.05 16.18
N VAL A 179 4.74 12.50 15.22
CA VAL A 179 6.19 12.61 15.43
C VAL A 179 6.56 13.88 16.20
N VAL A 180 6.03 15.04 15.79
CA VAL A 180 6.45 16.34 16.35
C VAL A 180 5.71 16.68 17.65
N VAL A 181 4.39 16.42 17.72
CA VAL A 181 3.56 16.80 18.88
C VAL A 181 3.49 15.67 19.91
N CYS A 182 3.24 14.44 19.45
CA CYS A 182 3.08 13.29 20.34
C CYS A 182 4.40 12.58 20.70
N HIS A 183 5.52 12.90 20.00
CA HIS A 183 6.83 12.27 20.20
C HIS A 183 6.80 10.73 20.15
N LEU A 184 5.93 10.17 19.27
CA LEU A 184 5.77 8.72 19.12
C LEU A 184 6.84 8.06 18.25
N SER A 185 7.81 8.84 17.76
CA SER A 185 8.94 8.34 16.96
C SER A 185 8.48 7.46 15.79
N VAL A 186 9.14 6.32 15.60
CA VAL A 186 8.86 5.35 14.54
C VAL A 186 7.42 4.81 14.58
N ALA A 187 6.84 4.67 15.78
CA ALA A 187 5.44 4.24 15.92
C ALA A 187 4.46 5.27 15.35
N GLY A 188 4.74 6.56 15.51
CA GLY A 188 3.91 7.64 14.98
C GLY A 188 3.79 7.58 13.46
N VAL A 189 4.91 7.38 12.76
CA VAL A 189 4.93 7.23 11.30
C VAL A 189 4.22 5.95 10.86
N ALA A 190 4.44 4.84 11.55
CA ALA A 190 3.75 3.59 11.23
C ALA A 190 2.23 3.72 11.36
N ILE A 191 1.74 4.38 12.41
CA ILE A 191 0.29 4.62 12.63
C ILE A 191 -0.28 5.55 11.57
N ALA A 192 0.45 6.59 11.18
CA ALA A 192 0.00 7.52 10.15
C ALA A 192 -0.08 6.88 8.75
N THR A 193 0.77 5.88 8.49
CA THR A 193 0.83 5.18 7.19
C THR A 193 -0.25 4.10 7.08
N VAL A 194 -0.77 3.58 8.18
CA VAL A 194 -1.85 2.58 8.25
C VAL A 194 -3.22 3.21 8.17
#